data_677979b95dbe5c1d2d54e0dbff413c55
#
_entry.id   677979b95dbe5c1d2d54e0dbff413c55
#
_cell.length_a   1.000
_cell.length_b   1.000
_cell.length_c   1.000
_cell.angle_alpha   90.00
_cell.angle_beta   90.00
_cell.angle_gamma   90.00
#
_symmetry.space_group_name_H-M   'P 1'
#
loop_
_entity.id
_entity.type
_entity.pdbx_description
1 polymer ?
#
loop_
_entity_poly.entity_id
_entity_poly.type
_entity_poly.pdbx_seq_one_letter_code
_entity_poly.pdbx_strand_id
1 'polypeptide(L)'
;RATAIQPIEIKNNGLGYNLTFDLKEFYFTPQYYIIAGATRFVEMDTTDQILKQSWQKNRQETYKKSPANMFRAMIQNHHNQEGFMLYANKPGGAETLNMRSDIFANELGKSVIEYKPETLVTPGKRPGDYKIYLKGRIEIHYEKGYSTVNTYKDAPYPISWIEVNGNYVNINSNGIVLNQKDVTFSGDMDKRKVATLLPMDYNPPFSLESNTQMAKDANGLQEKVYLHLDRPFYYQGDQLFFKAYLNYANPTLKKELSKVLYVELISENRDVLIQKKFKIENGQAVGDMFLPDTLNLKKYYLRSYTTWNRNYGPDTYFVKAVPVLSPEVRIEDDKTVEERCSLVVVRFRR
;
A
#
# COMPACT_ATOMS: atom_id res chain seq x y z
N ARG A 1 -14.94 -18.51 -20.84
CA ARG A 1 -13.69 -17.78 -21.06
C ARG A 1 -13.90 -16.73 -22.12
N ALA A 2 -13.44 -15.49 -21.90
CA ALA A 2 -13.51 -14.41 -22.88
C ALA A 2 -12.23 -13.57 -22.83
N THR A 3 -11.95 -12.90 -23.94
CA THR A 3 -10.89 -11.90 -24.09
C THR A 3 -11.51 -10.69 -24.82
N ALA A 4 -10.94 -9.52 -24.67
CA ALA A 4 -11.34 -8.36 -25.44
C ALA A 4 -10.43 -8.21 -26.69
N ILE A 5 -11.04 -7.86 -27.83
CA ILE A 5 -10.32 -7.56 -29.09
C ILE A 5 -9.70 -6.16 -29.02
N GLN A 6 -10.37 -5.25 -28.32
CA GLN A 6 -9.93 -3.88 -28.10
C GLN A 6 -9.97 -3.58 -26.60
N PRO A 7 -9.12 -2.65 -26.11
CA PRO A 7 -9.18 -2.23 -24.72
C PRO A 7 -10.56 -1.68 -24.37
N ILE A 8 -11.03 -1.99 -23.16
CA ILE A 8 -12.32 -1.53 -22.63
C ILE A 8 -12.09 -0.17 -21.99
N GLU A 9 -12.81 0.82 -22.46
CA GLU A 9 -12.80 2.16 -21.88
C GLU A 9 -13.82 2.25 -20.74
N ILE A 10 -13.36 2.68 -19.57
CA ILE A 10 -14.19 2.79 -18.36
C ILE A 10 -14.06 4.19 -17.79
N LYS A 11 -15.16 4.91 -17.71
CA LYS A 11 -15.22 6.20 -17.03
C LYS A 11 -15.66 6.00 -15.58
N ASN A 12 -14.74 6.20 -14.64
CA ASN A 12 -15.02 6.08 -13.22
C ASN A 12 -15.27 7.46 -12.58
N ASN A 13 -16.52 7.89 -12.61
CA ASN A 13 -16.92 9.18 -12.06
C ASN A 13 -16.80 9.24 -10.53
N GLY A 14 -16.84 8.11 -9.84
CA GLY A 14 -16.72 8.04 -8.39
C GLY A 14 -15.30 8.27 -7.88
N LEU A 15 -14.30 7.84 -8.66
CA LEU A 15 -12.89 7.99 -8.33
C LEU A 15 -12.17 9.06 -9.18
N GLY A 16 -12.85 9.61 -10.21
CA GLY A 16 -12.26 10.63 -11.09
C GLY A 16 -11.15 10.09 -11.98
N TYR A 17 -11.32 8.87 -12.52
CA TYR A 17 -10.39 8.26 -13.46
C TYR A 17 -11.07 7.83 -14.75
N ASN A 18 -10.37 8.04 -15.85
CA ASN A 18 -10.62 7.31 -17.09
C ASN A 18 -9.67 6.12 -17.13
N LEU A 19 -10.20 4.91 -17.25
CA LEU A 19 -9.44 3.68 -17.30
C LEU A 19 -9.50 3.10 -18.70
N THR A 20 -8.36 2.68 -19.20
CA THR A 20 -8.27 1.82 -20.38
C THR A 20 -7.86 0.43 -19.89
N PHE A 21 -8.74 -0.55 -20.03
CA PHE A 21 -8.54 -1.90 -19.54
C PHE A 21 -8.36 -2.88 -20.71
N ASP A 22 -7.14 -3.37 -20.88
CA ASP A 22 -6.80 -4.39 -21.86
C ASP A 22 -7.07 -5.78 -21.26
N LEU A 23 -8.28 -6.28 -21.46
CA LEU A 23 -8.73 -7.55 -20.90
C LEU A 23 -8.04 -8.72 -21.62
N LYS A 24 -7.09 -9.36 -20.96
CA LYS A 24 -6.38 -10.56 -21.46
C LYS A 24 -7.15 -11.85 -21.20
N GLU A 25 -7.80 -11.95 -20.05
CA GLU A 25 -8.55 -13.14 -19.70
C GLU A 25 -9.72 -12.79 -18.78
N PHE A 26 -10.89 -13.27 -19.16
CA PHE A 26 -12.04 -13.41 -18.29
C PHE A 26 -12.40 -14.90 -18.21
N TYR A 27 -12.36 -15.45 -17.02
CA TYR A 27 -12.72 -16.84 -16.75
C TYR A 27 -13.71 -16.88 -15.61
N PHE A 28 -14.74 -17.69 -15.77
CA PHE A 28 -15.83 -17.81 -14.81
C PHE A 28 -16.18 -19.28 -14.57
N THR A 29 -16.34 -19.63 -13.30
CA THR A 29 -16.91 -20.90 -12.82
C THR A 29 -17.95 -20.61 -11.75
N PRO A 30 -18.75 -21.60 -11.32
CA PRO A 30 -19.64 -21.44 -10.15
C PRO A 30 -18.89 -21.07 -8.86
N GLN A 31 -17.62 -21.46 -8.74
CA GLN A 31 -16.84 -21.31 -7.51
C GLN A 31 -15.99 -20.02 -7.49
N TYR A 32 -15.49 -19.60 -8.65
CA TYR A 32 -14.63 -18.41 -8.73
C TYR A 32 -14.65 -17.79 -10.13
N TYR A 33 -14.17 -16.58 -10.22
CA TYR A 33 -13.90 -15.93 -11.50
C TYR A 33 -12.53 -15.25 -11.49
N ILE A 34 -11.98 -15.09 -12.68
CA ILE A 34 -10.72 -14.40 -12.92
C ILE A 34 -10.98 -13.29 -13.94
N ILE A 35 -10.56 -12.09 -13.61
CA ILE A 35 -10.47 -10.96 -14.54
C ILE A 35 -9.00 -10.58 -14.60
N ALA A 36 -8.37 -10.76 -15.76
CA ALA A 36 -6.96 -10.47 -15.96
C ALA A 36 -6.74 -9.52 -17.11
N GLY A 37 -5.93 -8.51 -16.90
CA GLY A 37 -5.61 -7.54 -17.94
C GLY A 37 -4.73 -6.41 -17.44
N ALA A 38 -4.32 -5.56 -18.37
CA ALA A 38 -3.59 -4.34 -18.08
C ALA A 38 -4.54 -3.17 -17.88
N THR A 39 -4.23 -2.30 -16.93
CA THR A 39 -5.03 -1.12 -16.67
C THR A 39 -4.17 0.13 -16.73
N ARG A 40 -4.58 1.07 -17.58
CA ARG A 40 -4.02 2.42 -17.62
C ARG A 40 -5.02 3.38 -16.99
N PHE A 41 -4.52 4.23 -16.09
CA PHE A 41 -5.30 5.27 -15.42
C PHE A 41 -4.92 6.64 -15.94
N VAL A 42 -5.92 7.46 -16.23
CA VAL A 42 -5.76 8.88 -16.52
C VAL A 42 -6.71 9.65 -15.60
N GLU A 43 -6.20 10.57 -14.82
CA GLU A 43 -7.05 11.41 -13.98
C GLU A 43 -7.97 12.28 -14.84
N MET A 44 -9.22 12.39 -14.42
CA MET A 44 -10.15 13.33 -15.03
C MET A 44 -9.80 14.74 -14.61
N ASP A 45 -9.83 15.65 -15.56
CA ASP A 45 -9.70 17.07 -15.27
C ASP A 45 -11.04 17.68 -14.89
N THR A 46 -11.00 18.59 -13.91
CA THR A 46 -12.16 19.35 -13.48
C THR A 46 -11.75 20.66 -12.81
N THR A 47 -12.50 21.72 -13.07
CA THR A 47 -12.39 23.00 -12.37
C THR A 47 -13.20 23.04 -11.06
N ASP A 48 -14.11 22.07 -10.89
CA ASP A 48 -14.93 21.94 -9.67
C ASP A 48 -14.11 21.36 -8.52
N GLN A 49 -13.79 22.21 -7.56
CA GLN A 49 -13.00 21.83 -6.38
C GLN A 49 -13.75 20.87 -5.45
N ILE A 50 -15.08 20.95 -5.38
CA ILE A 50 -15.90 20.06 -4.54
C ILE A 50 -15.84 18.65 -5.11
N LEU A 51 -15.99 18.54 -6.42
CA LEU A 51 -15.88 17.26 -7.13
C LEU A 51 -14.49 16.65 -6.96
N LYS A 52 -13.45 17.46 -7.10
CA LYS A 52 -12.06 17.00 -6.91
C LYS A 52 -11.79 16.48 -5.50
N GLN A 53 -12.27 17.17 -4.49
CA GLN A 53 -12.19 16.73 -3.09
C GLN A 53 -12.99 15.44 -2.86
N SER A 54 -14.16 15.31 -3.46
CA SER A 54 -14.96 14.09 -3.40
C SER A 54 -14.20 12.89 -3.99
N TRP A 55 -13.57 13.04 -5.15
CA TRP A 55 -12.74 11.98 -5.74
C TRP A 55 -11.59 11.59 -4.83
N GLN A 56 -10.88 12.56 -4.26
CA GLN A 56 -9.77 12.28 -3.34
C GLN A 56 -10.24 11.51 -2.11
N LYS A 57 -11.36 11.91 -1.51
CA LYS A 57 -11.98 11.20 -0.39
C LYS A 57 -12.35 9.77 -0.76
N ASN A 58 -13.01 9.57 -1.89
CA ASN A 58 -13.42 8.25 -2.35
C ASN A 58 -12.23 7.33 -2.64
N ARG A 59 -11.15 7.87 -3.22
CA ARG A 59 -9.89 7.13 -3.44
C ARG A 59 -9.28 6.68 -2.12
N GLN A 60 -9.23 7.57 -1.11
CA GLN A 60 -8.72 7.26 0.22
C GLN A 60 -9.56 6.16 0.89
N GLU A 61 -10.87 6.30 0.88
CA GLU A 61 -11.78 5.29 1.48
C GLU A 61 -11.67 3.93 0.76
N THR A 62 -11.49 3.96 -0.56
CA THR A 62 -11.26 2.75 -1.34
C THR A 62 -9.93 2.09 -0.97
N TYR A 63 -8.87 2.88 -0.84
CA TYR A 63 -7.54 2.38 -0.48
C TYR A 63 -7.50 1.81 0.94
N LYS A 64 -8.07 2.50 1.92
CA LYS A 64 -8.07 2.09 3.34
C LYS A 64 -8.49 0.63 3.54
N LYS A 65 -9.47 0.18 2.77
CA LYS A 65 -10.03 -1.18 2.88
C LYS A 65 -9.44 -2.17 1.86
N SER A 66 -8.49 -1.76 1.06
CA SER A 66 -7.96 -2.57 -0.03
C SER A 66 -6.98 -3.64 0.43
N PRO A 67 -6.85 -4.75 -0.32
CA PRO A 67 -5.77 -5.72 -0.09
C PRO A 67 -4.38 -5.09 -0.13
N ALA A 68 -4.16 -4.11 -1.00
CA ALA A 68 -2.88 -3.42 -1.13
C ALA A 68 -2.50 -2.69 0.17
N ASN A 69 -3.45 -1.97 0.79
CA ASN A 69 -3.20 -1.34 2.09
C ASN A 69 -2.91 -2.37 3.18
N MET A 70 -3.69 -3.44 3.23
CA MET A 70 -3.48 -4.51 4.22
C MET A 70 -2.08 -5.11 4.11
N PHE A 71 -1.68 -5.55 2.92
CA PHE A 71 -0.37 -6.17 2.73
C PHE A 71 0.78 -5.20 2.95
N ARG A 72 0.63 -3.94 2.53
CA ARG A 72 1.61 -2.89 2.81
C ARG A 72 1.76 -2.66 4.32
N ALA A 73 0.65 -2.59 5.03
CA ALA A 73 0.65 -2.43 6.48
C ALA A 73 1.27 -3.65 7.21
N MET A 74 1.09 -4.85 6.66
CA MET A 74 1.77 -6.06 7.16
C MET A 74 3.29 -5.98 6.97
N ILE A 75 3.76 -5.57 5.79
CA ILE A 75 5.20 -5.37 5.52
C ILE A 75 5.80 -4.34 6.48
N GLN A 76 5.05 -3.30 6.83
CA GLN A 76 5.48 -2.20 7.68
C GLN A 76 5.17 -2.40 9.17
N ASN A 77 4.61 -3.55 9.54
CA ASN A 77 4.24 -3.93 10.92
C ASN A 77 3.29 -2.96 11.62
N HIS A 78 2.30 -2.45 10.90
CA HIS A 78 1.26 -1.60 11.50
C HIS A 78 -0.18 -1.93 11.04
N HIS A 79 -0.42 -3.17 10.59
CA HIS A 79 -1.72 -3.60 10.09
C HIS A 79 -2.84 -3.45 11.13
N ASN A 80 -2.57 -3.68 12.42
CA ASN A 80 -3.54 -3.45 13.49
C ASN A 80 -3.88 -1.96 13.63
N GLN A 81 -2.88 -1.08 13.47
CA GLN A 81 -3.08 0.38 13.50
C GLN A 81 -3.89 0.85 12.28
N GLU A 82 -3.75 0.17 11.15
CA GLU A 82 -4.60 0.39 9.97
C GLU A 82 -6.01 -0.24 10.13
N GLY A 83 -6.25 -1.02 11.18
CA GLY A 83 -7.54 -1.60 11.52
C GLY A 83 -7.77 -3.00 10.94
N PHE A 84 -6.72 -3.69 10.49
CA PHE A 84 -6.82 -5.07 10.01
C PHE A 84 -6.48 -6.06 11.12
N MET A 85 -7.46 -6.92 11.45
CA MET A 85 -7.27 -8.06 12.33
C MET A 85 -7.34 -9.35 11.52
N LEU A 86 -6.38 -10.24 11.73
CA LEU A 86 -6.26 -11.50 11.01
C LEU A 86 -6.59 -12.67 11.92
N TYR A 87 -7.43 -13.59 11.45
CA TYR A 87 -7.85 -14.79 12.19
C TYR A 87 -7.54 -16.03 11.37
N ALA A 88 -6.86 -16.98 11.98
CA ALA A 88 -6.63 -18.31 11.41
C ALA A 88 -7.84 -19.22 11.62
N ASN A 89 -8.08 -20.13 10.69
CA ASN A 89 -8.96 -21.25 10.97
C ASN A 89 -8.37 -22.13 12.06
N LYS A 90 -9.20 -22.52 13.03
CA LYS A 90 -8.79 -23.54 13.99
C LYS A 90 -8.53 -24.87 13.25
N PRO A 91 -7.43 -25.55 13.58
CA PRO A 91 -7.22 -26.91 13.08
C PRO A 91 -8.42 -27.80 13.42
N GLY A 92 -9.02 -28.46 12.43
CA GLY A 92 -10.16 -29.35 12.62
C GLY A 92 -11.54 -28.69 12.50
N GLY A 93 -11.62 -27.39 12.26
CA GLY A 93 -12.88 -26.74 11.88
C GLY A 93 -13.27 -27.13 10.45
N ALA A 94 -14.50 -27.58 10.25
CA ALA A 94 -15.01 -27.91 8.92
C ALA A 94 -14.89 -26.69 7.99
N GLU A 95 -14.36 -26.90 6.79
CA GLU A 95 -14.24 -25.90 5.73
C GLU A 95 -15.60 -25.49 5.14
N THR A 96 -16.63 -25.43 5.93
CA THR A 96 -17.94 -25.09 5.44
C THR A 96 -18.05 -23.58 5.25
N LEU A 97 -18.13 -23.19 4.00
CA LEU A 97 -18.61 -21.90 3.50
C LEU A 97 -20.10 -21.71 3.86
N ASN A 98 -20.43 -21.78 5.12
CA ASN A 98 -21.80 -21.50 5.55
C ASN A 98 -21.91 -20.01 5.88
N MET A 99 -22.58 -19.28 5.02
CA MET A 99 -22.92 -17.87 5.16
C MET A 99 -24.10 -17.63 6.12
N ARG A 100 -24.33 -18.48 7.09
CA ARG A 100 -25.41 -18.31 8.08
C ARG A 100 -24.84 -17.63 9.32
N SER A 101 -25.57 -16.64 9.83
CA SER A 101 -25.19 -15.80 10.98
C SER A 101 -24.88 -16.58 12.26
N ASP A 102 -25.63 -17.66 12.50
CA ASP A 102 -25.49 -18.54 13.65
C ASP A 102 -24.19 -19.35 13.66
N ILE A 103 -23.68 -19.68 12.48
CA ILE A 103 -22.38 -20.35 12.33
C ILE A 103 -21.23 -19.35 12.49
N PHE A 104 -21.45 -18.12 12.10
CA PHE A 104 -20.48 -17.04 12.18
C PHE A 104 -20.13 -16.67 13.64
N ALA A 105 -21.13 -16.62 14.53
CA ALA A 105 -20.89 -16.39 15.95
C ALA A 105 -20.01 -17.49 16.59
N ASN A 106 -20.14 -18.74 16.14
CA ASN A 106 -19.28 -19.85 16.57
C ASN A 106 -17.86 -19.78 15.93
N GLU A 107 -17.73 -19.12 14.78
CA GLU A 107 -16.44 -18.91 14.11
C GLU A 107 -15.64 -17.75 14.70
N LEU A 108 -16.28 -16.76 15.34
CA LEU A 108 -15.60 -15.67 16.07
C LEU A 108 -14.69 -16.16 17.23
N GLY A 109 -14.81 -17.40 17.65
CA GLY A 109 -13.89 -18.03 18.59
C GLY A 109 -12.56 -18.50 17.97
N LYS A 110 -12.24 -18.11 16.75
CA LYS A 110 -10.96 -18.43 16.10
C LYS A 110 -9.82 -17.68 16.73
N SER A 111 -8.65 -18.32 16.76
CA SER A 111 -7.45 -17.69 17.28
C SER A 111 -7.01 -16.56 16.37
N VAL A 112 -6.75 -15.39 16.94
CA VAL A 112 -6.08 -14.30 16.25
C VAL A 112 -4.69 -14.79 15.81
N ILE A 113 -4.29 -14.47 14.59
CA ILE A 113 -2.92 -14.73 14.15
C ILE A 113 -2.02 -13.74 14.86
N GLU A 114 -1.14 -14.25 15.69
CA GLU A 114 -0.05 -13.45 16.23
C GLU A 114 0.92 -13.14 15.07
N TYR A 115 0.84 -11.93 14.56
CA TYR A 115 1.65 -11.52 13.45
C TYR A 115 3.01 -11.04 13.94
N LYS A 116 4.05 -11.84 13.64
CA LYS A 116 5.44 -11.52 13.94
C LYS A 116 6.16 -11.24 12.61
N PRO A 117 6.38 -9.96 12.26
CA PRO A 117 6.97 -9.60 10.96
C PRO A 117 8.30 -10.30 10.69
N GLU A 118 9.12 -10.49 11.74
CA GLU A 118 10.43 -11.12 11.66
C GLU A 118 10.33 -12.59 11.19
N THR A 119 9.21 -13.26 11.45
CA THR A 119 9.00 -14.66 11.09
C THR A 119 8.12 -14.85 9.86
N LEU A 120 7.21 -13.91 9.61
CA LEU A 120 6.21 -14.03 8.55
C LEU A 120 6.55 -13.21 7.30
N VAL A 121 7.34 -12.15 7.43
CA VAL A 121 7.77 -11.33 6.30
C VAL A 121 9.24 -11.55 6.02
N THR A 122 9.56 -12.01 4.84
CA THR A 122 10.95 -12.16 4.37
C THR A 122 11.16 -11.40 3.07
N PRO A 123 12.40 -10.95 2.77
CA PRO A 123 12.72 -10.37 1.48
C PRO A 123 12.40 -11.36 0.35
N GLY A 124 11.86 -10.83 -0.74
CA GLY A 124 11.63 -11.57 -1.98
C GLY A 124 12.90 -11.72 -2.82
N LYS A 125 12.73 -12.22 -4.04
CA LYS A 125 13.85 -12.42 -4.98
C LYS A 125 14.45 -11.11 -5.51
N ARG A 126 13.70 -10.04 -5.53
CA ARG A 126 14.10 -8.73 -6.07
C ARG A 126 14.04 -7.67 -4.97
N PRO A 127 14.83 -6.60 -5.06
CA PRO A 127 14.71 -5.47 -4.16
C PRO A 127 13.28 -4.91 -4.16
N GLY A 128 12.71 -4.71 -2.97
CA GLY A 128 11.33 -4.22 -2.84
C GLY A 128 10.23 -5.28 -2.95
N ASP A 129 10.56 -6.53 -3.26
CA ASP A 129 9.64 -7.66 -3.17
C ASP A 129 9.74 -8.31 -1.78
N TYR A 130 8.62 -8.86 -1.32
CA TYR A 130 8.49 -9.53 -0.03
C TYR A 130 7.70 -10.82 -0.20
N LYS A 131 7.98 -11.78 0.69
CA LYS A 131 7.15 -12.96 0.90
C LYS A 131 6.46 -12.81 2.24
N ILE A 132 5.15 -12.97 2.25
CA ILE A 132 4.36 -13.03 3.48
C ILE A 132 3.87 -14.47 3.65
N TYR A 133 4.32 -15.11 4.71
CA TYR A 133 3.96 -16.49 5.02
C TYR A 133 2.59 -16.54 5.70
N LEU A 134 1.61 -16.94 4.93
CA LEU A 134 0.24 -17.16 5.39
C LEU A 134 -0.20 -18.51 4.81
N LYS A 135 -0.86 -19.34 5.62
CA LYS A 135 -1.26 -20.67 5.22
C LYS A 135 -2.79 -20.82 5.24
N GLY A 136 -3.30 -21.32 4.12
CA GLY A 136 -4.71 -21.67 4.00
C GLY A 136 -5.63 -20.46 3.93
N ARG A 137 -6.82 -20.59 4.50
CA ARG A 137 -7.83 -19.53 4.53
C ARG A 137 -7.70 -18.70 5.79
N ILE A 138 -7.64 -17.39 5.62
CA ILE A 138 -7.49 -16.40 6.67
C ILE A 138 -8.67 -15.44 6.60
N GLU A 139 -9.31 -15.23 7.73
CA GLU A 139 -10.38 -14.25 7.90
C GLU A 139 -9.77 -12.90 8.30
N ILE A 140 -10.26 -11.83 7.70
CA ILE A 140 -9.78 -10.48 7.89
C ILE A 140 -10.94 -9.58 8.27
N HIS A 141 -10.82 -8.94 9.42
CA HIS A 141 -11.73 -7.92 9.89
C HIS A 141 -11.11 -6.54 9.67
N TYR A 142 -11.89 -5.63 9.09
CA TYR A 142 -11.47 -4.23 8.98
C TYR A 142 -12.25 -3.39 9.99
N GLU A 143 -11.69 -3.26 11.21
CA GLU A 143 -12.39 -2.70 12.36
C GLU A 143 -12.63 -1.18 12.29
N LYS A 144 -11.86 -0.45 11.45
CA LYS A 144 -12.09 0.99 11.22
C LYS A 144 -13.22 1.29 10.24
N GLY A 145 -13.76 0.26 9.59
CA GLY A 145 -14.85 0.39 8.64
C GLY A 145 -16.19 0.05 9.29
N TYR A 146 -16.99 1.04 9.66
CA TYR A 146 -18.38 0.77 10.02
C TYR A 146 -19.22 0.49 8.77
N SER A 147 -19.99 -0.58 8.80
CA SER A 147 -20.92 -0.94 7.70
C SER A 147 -22.33 -1.08 8.25
N THR A 148 -23.23 -0.21 7.81
CA THR A 148 -24.67 -0.31 8.09
C THR A 148 -25.35 -1.40 7.29
N VAL A 149 -24.72 -1.84 6.19
CA VAL A 149 -25.19 -2.92 5.32
C VAL A 149 -24.17 -4.04 5.38
N ASN A 150 -24.15 -4.74 6.50
CA ASN A 150 -23.29 -5.91 6.62
C ASN A 150 -24.08 -7.16 6.24
N THR A 151 -23.48 -8.00 5.39
CA THR A 151 -24.00 -9.33 5.08
C THR A 151 -23.96 -10.24 6.32
N TYR A 152 -23.10 -9.89 7.28
CA TYR A 152 -22.91 -10.59 8.54
C TYR A 152 -23.46 -9.72 9.68
N LYS A 153 -24.65 -10.07 10.14
CA LYS A 153 -25.40 -9.27 11.13
C LYS A 153 -24.67 -9.09 12.47
N ASP A 154 -23.73 -9.98 12.75
CA ASP A 154 -23.02 -10.04 14.04
C ASP A 154 -21.75 -9.19 14.08
N ALA A 155 -21.30 -8.64 12.94
CA ALA A 155 -20.12 -7.81 12.89
C ALA A 155 -20.47 -6.42 12.33
N PRO A 156 -20.15 -5.34 13.07
CA PRO A 156 -20.43 -3.97 12.63
C PRO A 156 -19.43 -3.45 11.60
N TYR A 157 -18.49 -4.25 11.16
CA TYR A 157 -17.42 -3.89 10.25
C TYR A 157 -17.28 -4.88 9.08
N PRO A 158 -16.61 -4.49 7.98
CA PRO A 158 -16.38 -5.36 6.83
C PRO A 158 -15.52 -6.57 7.18
N ILE A 159 -15.96 -7.73 6.68
CA ILE A 159 -15.21 -8.98 6.79
C ILE A 159 -14.86 -9.49 5.40
N SER A 160 -13.66 -9.99 5.29
CA SER A 160 -13.11 -10.60 4.08
C SER A 160 -12.37 -11.88 4.42
N TRP A 161 -12.16 -12.72 3.42
CA TRP A 161 -11.28 -13.87 3.53
C TRP A 161 -10.28 -13.86 2.41
N ILE A 162 -9.07 -14.32 2.72
CA ILE A 162 -8.06 -14.65 1.72
C ILE A 162 -7.75 -16.13 1.81
N GLU A 163 -7.69 -16.79 0.67
CA GLU A 163 -7.16 -18.15 0.53
C GLU A 163 -5.82 -18.07 -0.18
N VAL A 164 -4.78 -18.55 0.49
CA VAL A 164 -3.43 -18.57 -0.04
C VAL A 164 -3.15 -19.94 -0.67
N ASN A 165 -2.82 -19.94 -1.94
CA ASN A 165 -2.41 -21.14 -2.66
C ASN A 165 -0.92 -21.43 -2.36
N GLY A 166 -0.69 -22.29 -1.38
CA GLY A 166 0.65 -22.60 -0.87
C GLY A 166 0.87 -22.03 0.52
N ASN A 167 2.11 -21.63 0.82
CA ASN A 167 2.49 -21.21 2.16
C ASN A 167 2.86 -19.73 2.26
N TYR A 168 2.90 -19.02 1.16
CA TYR A 168 3.26 -17.58 1.15
C TYR A 168 2.67 -16.88 -0.08
N VAL A 169 2.55 -15.57 0.04
CA VAL A 169 2.17 -14.65 -1.04
C VAL A 169 3.37 -13.77 -1.38
N ASN A 170 3.68 -13.64 -2.67
CA ASN A 170 4.70 -12.71 -3.13
C ASN A 170 4.08 -11.32 -3.37
N ILE A 171 4.65 -10.31 -2.77
CA ILE A 171 4.09 -8.96 -2.72
C ILE A 171 5.20 -7.93 -2.94
N ASN A 172 4.92 -6.85 -3.64
CA ASN A 172 5.86 -5.73 -3.71
C ASN A 172 5.69 -4.75 -2.51
N SER A 173 6.57 -3.77 -2.41
CA SER A 173 6.57 -2.76 -1.36
C SER A 173 5.27 -1.92 -1.28
N ASN A 174 4.49 -1.86 -2.35
CA ASN A 174 3.19 -1.18 -2.41
C ASN A 174 2.03 -2.07 -1.97
N GLY A 175 2.30 -3.30 -1.52
CA GLY A 175 1.27 -4.26 -1.10
C GLY A 175 0.56 -4.96 -2.27
N ILE A 176 1.11 -4.87 -3.48
CA ILE A 176 0.53 -5.49 -4.68
C ILE A 176 1.02 -6.93 -4.79
N VAL A 177 0.08 -7.86 -4.94
CA VAL A 177 0.37 -9.28 -5.16
C VAL A 177 1.03 -9.47 -6.52
N LEU A 178 2.22 -10.07 -6.54
CA LEU A 178 3.01 -10.26 -7.77
C LEU A 178 2.46 -11.38 -8.66
N ASN A 179 1.97 -12.45 -8.04
CA ASN A 179 1.31 -13.52 -8.75
C ASN A 179 -0.11 -13.69 -8.21
N GLN A 180 -1.07 -13.22 -8.96
CA GLN A 180 -2.47 -13.19 -8.56
C GLN A 180 -3.09 -14.59 -8.37
N LYS A 181 -2.45 -15.63 -8.87
CA LYS A 181 -2.87 -17.02 -8.64
C LYS A 181 -2.53 -17.52 -7.24
N ASP A 182 -1.64 -16.82 -6.52
CA ASP A 182 -1.22 -17.19 -5.17
C ASP A 182 -2.30 -16.93 -4.13
N VAL A 183 -3.28 -16.05 -4.42
CA VAL A 183 -4.28 -15.63 -3.46
C VAL A 183 -5.66 -15.48 -4.10
N THR A 184 -6.69 -15.87 -3.37
CA THR A 184 -8.09 -15.65 -3.74
C THR A 184 -8.76 -14.84 -2.63
N PHE A 185 -9.47 -13.79 -3.03
CA PHE A 185 -10.21 -12.93 -2.11
C PHE A 185 -11.70 -13.30 -2.12
N SER A 186 -12.36 -13.12 -0.98
CA SER A 186 -13.82 -13.22 -0.85
C SER A 186 -14.33 -12.24 0.23
N GLY A 187 -15.63 -12.09 0.34
CA GLY A 187 -16.25 -11.13 1.27
C GLY A 187 -16.21 -9.69 0.79
N ASP A 188 -15.91 -8.74 1.67
CA ASP A 188 -15.94 -7.30 1.32
C ASP A 188 -14.87 -6.93 0.28
N MET A 189 -13.70 -7.54 0.34
CA MET A 189 -12.64 -7.33 -0.65
C MET A 189 -13.00 -7.81 -2.05
N ASP A 190 -13.85 -8.84 -2.17
CA ASP A 190 -14.39 -9.30 -3.46
C ASP A 190 -15.40 -8.33 -4.07
N LYS A 191 -16.12 -7.57 -3.27
CA LYS A 191 -17.06 -6.56 -3.78
C LYS A 191 -16.37 -5.43 -4.53
N ARG A 192 -15.07 -5.28 -4.35
CA ARG A 192 -14.22 -4.23 -4.92
C ARG A 192 -13.69 -4.64 -6.29
N LYS A 193 -14.58 -4.60 -7.28
CA LYS A 193 -14.30 -4.96 -8.67
C LYS A 193 -13.63 -3.79 -9.41
N VAL A 194 -13.70 -3.82 -10.72
CA VAL A 194 -13.08 -2.81 -11.59
C VAL A 194 -13.42 -1.37 -11.20
N ALA A 195 -14.63 -1.12 -10.68
CA ALA A 195 -15.08 0.20 -10.26
C ALA A 195 -14.30 0.79 -9.06
N THR A 196 -13.57 -0.04 -8.30
CA THR A 196 -12.77 0.37 -7.15
C THR A 196 -11.28 0.17 -7.35
N LEU A 197 -10.85 -0.10 -8.58
CA LEU A 197 -9.43 -0.18 -8.89
C LEU A 197 -8.76 1.18 -8.73
N LEU A 198 -7.59 1.16 -8.12
CA LEU A 198 -6.69 2.29 -7.99
C LEU A 198 -5.38 1.98 -8.73
N PRO A 199 -4.63 3.00 -9.16
CA PRO A 199 -3.28 2.81 -9.67
C PRO A 199 -2.43 2.00 -8.68
N MET A 200 -1.54 1.14 -9.18
CA MET A 200 -0.70 0.28 -8.33
C MET A 200 0.26 1.09 -7.44
N ASP A 201 0.62 2.27 -7.87
CA ASP A 201 1.45 3.24 -7.16
C ASP A 201 0.63 4.23 -6.35
N TYR A 202 -0.70 4.06 -6.29
CA TYR A 202 -1.55 4.94 -5.51
C TYR A 202 -1.09 4.97 -4.05
N ASN A 203 -0.72 6.15 -3.63
CA ASN A 203 -0.37 6.44 -2.25
C ASN A 203 -1.32 7.55 -1.77
N PRO A 204 -2.24 7.25 -0.85
CA PRO A 204 -3.17 8.25 -0.38
C PRO A 204 -2.37 9.43 0.20
N PRO A 205 -2.78 10.68 -0.05
CA PRO A 205 -2.24 11.79 0.67
C PRO A 205 -2.43 11.50 2.15
N PHE A 206 -1.38 11.73 2.92
CA PHE A 206 -1.34 11.40 4.34
C PHE A 206 -2.56 12.00 5.05
N SER A 207 -3.50 11.16 5.49
CA SER A 207 -4.68 11.64 6.20
C SER A 207 -4.32 11.93 7.65
N LEU A 208 -4.68 13.12 8.12
CA LEU A 208 -4.53 13.54 9.51
C LEU A 208 -5.23 12.60 10.52
N GLU A 209 -6.14 11.76 10.06
CA GLU A 209 -6.93 10.85 10.91
C GLU A 209 -6.14 9.70 11.54
N SER A 210 -5.08 9.20 10.87
CA SER A 210 -4.20 8.19 11.50
C SER A 210 -3.34 8.76 12.63
N ASN A 211 -3.24 10.09 12.73
CA ASN A 211 -2.44 10.77 13.75
C ASN A 211 -3.18 11.14 15.02
N THR A 212 -4.51 11.07 15.04
CA THR A 212 -5.30 11.49 16.23
C THR A 212 -5.03 10.59 17.43
N GLN A 213 -4.67 9.33 17.20
CA GLN A 213 -4.30 8.42 18.29
C GLN A 213 -2.86 8.65 18.77
N MET A 214 -1.92 8.96 17.84
CA MET A 214 -0.53 9.25 18.17
C MET A 214 -0.35 10.66 18.76
N ALA A 215 -1.23 11.60 18.43
CA ALA A 215 -1.20 12.97 18.96
C ALA A 215 -1.62 13.05 20.45
N LYS A 216 -2.27 12.00 20.98
CA LYS A 216 -2.61 11.94 22.41
C LYS A 216 -1.41 11.61 23.30
N ASP A 217 -0.39 10.96 22.75
CA ASP A 217 0.75 10.45 23.54
C ASP A 217 1.99 11.35 23.48
N ALA A 218 2.05 12.28 22.55
CA ALA A 218 3.13 13.27 22.46
C ALA A 218 2.59 14.64 22.88
N ASN A 219 3.41 15.41 23.59
CA ASN A 219 3.13 16.77 24.14
C ASN A 219 2.73 17.84 23.07
N GLY A 220 1.99 17.48 22.05
CA GLY A 220 1.44 18.36 21.02
C GLY A 220 2.46 19.06 20.12
N LEU A 221 3.75 18.83 20.31
CA LEU A 221 4.85 19.53 19.63
C LEU A 221 5.58 18.66 18.59
N GLN A 222 5.22 17.38 18.47
CA GLN A 222 5.87 16.48 17.54
C GLN A 222 5.58 16.84 16.08
N GLU A 223 6.61 16.84 15.26
CA GLU A 223 6.50 16.89 13.81
C GLU A 223 7.03 15.60 13.19
N LYS A 224 6.45 15.17 12.06
CA LYS A 224 6.88 13.99 11.32
C LYS A 224 7.07 14.34 9.86
N VAL A 225 8.12 13.81 9.27
CA VAL A 225 8.45 13.99 7.86
C VAL A 225 7.92 12.79 7.07
N TYR A 226 7.42 13.05 5.88
CA TYR A 226 7.13 12.06 4.85
C TYR A 226 7.70 12.52 3.52
N LEU A 227 8.40 11.64 2.80
CA LEU A 227 8.92 11.91 1.45
C LEU A 227 8.13 11.11 0.41
N HIS A 228 7.66 11.82 -0.59
CA HIS A 228 7.16 11.25 -1.84
C HIS A 228 8.28 11.32 -2.87
N LEU A 229 8.70 10.18 -3.42
CA LEU A 229 9.73 10.08 -4.45
C LEU A 229 9.06 9.97 -5.82
N ASP A 230 9.72 10.48 -6.86
CA ASP A 230 9.26 10.43 -8.24
C ASP A 230 9.25 9.00 -8.81
N ARG A 231 10.13 8.11 -8.30
CA ARG A 231 10.27 6.74 -8.77
C ARG A 231 10.47 5.75 -7.62
N PRO A 232 10.12 4.48 -7.81
CA PRO A 232 10.33 3.42 -6.80
C PRO A 232 11.75 2.87 -6.78
N PHE A 233 12.55 3.08 -7.83
CA PHE A 233 13.95 2.69 -7.98
C PHE A 233 14.70 3.69 -8.85
N TYR A 234 16.01 3.65 -8.83
CA TYR A 234 16.88 4.55 -9.58
C TYR A 234 18.06 3.79 -10.16
N TYR A 235 18.73 4.41 -11.13
CA TYR A 235 19.99 3.92 -11.67
C TYR A 235 21.13 4.77 -11.16
N GLN A 236 22.34 4.22 -11.26
CA GLN A 236 23.55 5.00 -11.07
C GLN A 236 23.53 6.21 -12.02
N GLY A 237 23.93 7.39 -11.57
CA GLY A 237 23.89 8.63 -12.34
C GLY A 237 22.51 9.29 -12.43
N ASP A 238 21.47 8.71 -11.83
CA ASP A 238 20.13 9.30 -11.85
C ASP A 238 20.01 10.48 -10.89
N GLN A 239 19.10 11.40 -11.25
CA GLN A 239 18.61 12.44 -10.36
C GLN A 239 17.34 11.94 -9.69
N LEU A 240 17.36 11.83 -8.37
CA LEU A 240 16.22 11.52 -7.53
C LEU A 240 15.49 12.82 -7.18
N PHE A 241 14.21 12.90 -7.48
CA PHE A 241 13.35 14.02 -7.09
C PHE A 241 12.40 13.60 -5.98
N PHE A 242 12.10 14.53 -5.08
CA PHE A 242 11.15 14.27 -4.02
C PHE A 242 10.34 15.49 -3.64
N LYS A 243 9.18 15.23 -3.08
CA LYS A 243 8.40 16.20 -2.34
C LYS A 243 8.22 15.72 -0.90
N ALA A 244 8.57 16.57 0.04
CA ALA A 244 8.43 16.31 1.46
C ALA A 244 7.18 16.97 2.01
N TYR A 245 6.55 16.29 2.95
CA TYR A 245 5.42 16.78 3.71
C TYR A 245 5.73 16.65 5.19
N LEU A 246 5.52 17.73 5.92
CA LEU A 246 5.63 17.72 7.37
C LEU A 246 4.24 17.70 7.99
N ASN A 247 4.04 16.73 8.83
CA ASN A 247 2.85 16.62 9.64
C ASN A 247 3.17 17.07 11.06
N TYR A 248 2.32 17.94 11.58
CA TYR A 248 2.47 18.52 12.89
C TYR A 248 1.38 17.98 13.81
N ALA A 249 1.74 17.51 15.00
CA ALA A 249 0.79 17.07 16.01
C ALA A 249 -0.20 18.20 16.38
N ASN A 250 0.28 19.44 16.36
CA ASN A 250 -0.54 20.63 16.45
C ASN A 250 -0.39 21.47 15.17
N PRO A 251 -1.40 21.52 14.28
CA PRO A 251 -1.33 22.27 13.02
C PRO A 251 -1.09 23.78 13.18
N THR A 252 -1.43 24.38 14.33
CA THR A 252 -1.20 25.82 14.58
C THR A 252 0.28 26.16 14.61
N LEU A 253 1.14 25.21 14.98
CA LEU A 253 2.59 25.37 15.08
C LEU A 253 3.33 25.27 13.74
N LYS A 254 2.63 25.01 12.65
CA LYS A 254 3.21 24.84 11.31
C LYS A 254 4.14 25.98 10.88
N LYS A 255 3.89 27.21 11.32
CA LYS A 255 4.72 28.37 11.01
C LYS A 255 5.88 28.59 11.98
N GLU A 256 5.86 27.96 13.15
CA GLU A 256 6.78 28.19 14.24
C GLU A 256 7.84 27.13 14.40
N LEU A 257 7.52 25.87 13.97
CA LEU A 257 8.43 24.73 14.03
C LEU A 257 9.48 24.78 12.89
N SER A 258 10.11 23.65 12.64
CA SER A 258 11.29 23.54 11.78
C SER A 258 11.16 24.20 10.40
N LYS A 259 12.21 24.90 9.99
CA LYS A 259 12.32 25.54 8.66
C LYS A 259 13.27 24.80 7.73
N VAL A 260 14.02 23.80 8.24
CA VAL A 260 15.02 23.07 7.51
C VAL A 260 14.74 21.57 7.59
N LEU A 261 14.63 20.95 6.43
CA LEU A 261 14.56 19.52 6.25
C LEU A 261 15.94 18.97 5.92
N TYR A 262 16.37 17.94 6.62
CA TYR A 262 17.56 17.15 6.32
C TYR A 262 17.13 15.92 5.55
N VAL A 263 17.82 15.65 4.43
CA VAL A 263 17.60 14.46 3.61
C VAL A 263 18.97 13.81 3.38
N GLU A 264 19.07 12.55 3.72
CA GLU A 264 20.31 11.79 3.68
C GLU A 264 20.13 10.51 2.89
N LEU A 265 21.07 10.20 2.02
CA LEU A 265 21.25 8.87 1.47
C LEU A 265 22.20 8.10 2.38
N ILE A 266 21.77 6.98 2.91
CA ILE A 266 22.54 6.15 3.83
C ILE A 266 22.71 4.73 3.27
N SER A 267 23.85 4.13 3.57
CA SER A 267 24.13 2.72 3.27
C SER A 267 23.33 1.77 4.16
N GLU A 268 23.38 0.47 3.86
CA GLU A 268 22.83 -0.57 4.75
C GLU A 268 23.49 -0.56 6.13
N ASN A 269 24.75 -0.17 6.22
CA ASN A 269 25.50 -0.04 7.48
C ASN A 269 25.20 1.27 8.22
N ARG A 270 24.22 2.05 7.72
CA ARG A 270 23.83 3.38 8.25
C ARG A 270 24.86 4.49 8.06
N ASP A 271 25.87 4.30 7.22
CA ASP A 271 26.81 5.36 6.87
C ASP A 271 26.12 6.41 6.01
N VAL A 272 26.31 7.68 6.33
CA VAL A 272 25.77 8.79 5.55
C VAL A 272 26.65 9.03 4.34
N LEU A 273 26.11 8.77 3.14
CA LEU A 273 26.83 8.96 1.89
C LEU A 273 26.64 10.36 1.32
N ILE A 274 25.40 10.86 1.37
CA ILE A 274 25.02 12.19 0.88
C ILE A 274 24.07 12.81 1.90
N GLN A 275 24.30 14.09 2.21
CA GLN A 275 23.40 14.88 3.04
C GLN A 275 23.05 16.18 2.33
N LYS A 276 21.79 16.50 2.21
CA LYS A 276 21.29 17.78 1.71
C LYS A 276 20.30 18.41 2.69
N LYS A 277 20.20 19.74 2.61
CA LYS A 277 19.26 20.54 3.43
C LYS A 277 18.31 21.27 2.51
N PHE A 278 17.01 21.28 2.85
CA PHE A 278 15.98 21.91 2.07
C PHE A 278 15.15 22.84 2.94
N LYS A 279 14.71 23.93 2.36
CA LYS A 279 13.82 24.89 3.03
C LYS A 279 12.42 24.29 3.13
N ILE A 280 11.83 24.42 4.30
CA ILE A 280 10.42 24.06 4.53
C ILE A 280 9.59 25.31 4.39
N GLU A 281 8.60 25.25 3.49
CA GLU A 281 7.61 26.31 3.28
C GLU A 281 6.21 25.72 3.41
N ASN A 282 5.39 26.30 4.28
CA ASN A 282 4.02 25.84 4.54
C ASN A 282 3.90 24.32 4.83
N GLY A 283 4.91 23.73 5.54
CA GLY A 283 4.95 22.32 5.88
C GLY A 283 5.28 21.42 4.70
N GLN A 284 5.89 21.95 3.65
CA GLN A 284 6.35 21.21 2.49
C GLN A 284 7.78 21.62 2.13
N ALA A 285 8.51 20.70 1.52
CA ALA A 285 9.79 20.98 0.86
C ALA A 285 9.86 20.19 -0.44
N VAL A 286 10.51 20.74 -1.43
CA VAL A 286 10.78 20.09 -2.72
C VAL A 286 12.28 20.05 -2.90
N GLY A 287 12.79 18.95 -3.40
CA GLY A 287 14.21 18.81 -3.59
C GLY A 287 14.59 17.67 -4.51
N ASP A 288 15.87 17.59 -4.73
CA ASP A 288 16.50 16.60 -5.58
C ASP A 288 17.81 16.11 -4.97
N MET A 289 18.25 14.95 -5.39
CA MET A 289 19.53 14.36 -4.99
C MET A 289 20.13 13.60 -6.17
N PHE A 290 21.35 13.96 -6.56
CA PHE A 290 22.10 13.22 -7.56
C PHE A 290 22.64 11.93 -6.93
N LEU A 291 22.45 10.80 -7.59
CA LEU A 291 22.97 9.50 -7.19
C LEU A 291 24.25 9.22 -7.99
N PRO A 292 25.45 9.33 -7.40
CA PRO A 292 26.71 9.16 -8.13
C PRO A 292 26.83 7.81 -8.83
N ASP A 293 27.51 7.78 -9.97
CA ASP A 293 27.85 6.56 -10.70
C ASP A 293 28.72 5.59 -9.90
N THR A 294 29.38 6.13 -8.86
CA THR A 294 30.24 5.35 -7.95
C THR A 294 29.48 4.57 -6.89
N LEU A 295 28.16 4.76 -6.80
CA LEU A 295 27.35 3.96 -5.89
C LEU A 295 27.35 2.49 -6.35
N ASN A 296 27.59 1.59 -5.41
CA ASN A 296 27.49 0.17 -5.69
C ASN A 296 26.02 -0.22 -5.95
N LEU A 297 25.82 -1.30 -6.71
CA LEU A 297 24.50 -1.88 -6.94
C LEU A 297 23.97 -2.52 -5.65
N LYS A 298 23.36 -1.73 -4.80
CA LYS A 298 22.86 -2.13 -3.48
C LYS A 298 21.58 -1.40 -3.15
N LYS A 299 20.99 -1.82 -2.07
CA LYS A 299 19.89 -1.15 -1.43
C LYS A 299 20.42 -0.02 -0.56
N TYR A 300 20.02 1.18 -0.86
CA TYR A 300 20.27 2.36 -0.02
C TYR A 300 18.98 2.77 0.67
N TYR A 301 19.10 3.69 1.63
CA TYR A 301 17.94 4.23 2.32
C TYR A 301 17.99 5.74 2.26
N LEU A 302 16.85 6.34 1.97
CA LEU A 302 16.67 7.78 2.11
C LEU A 302 16.09 8.03 3.51
N ARG A 303 16.86 8.70 4.35
CA ARG A 303 16.47 9.12 5.69
C ARG A 303 16.17 10.61 5.70
N SER A 304 15.08 11.01 6.33
CA SER A 304 14.72 12.42 6.40
C SER A 304 14.16 12.79 7.77
N TYR A 305 14.56 13.95 8.25
CA TYR A 305 14.21 14.48 9.57
C TYR A 305 14.41 15.99 9.63
N THR A 306 13.86 16.61 10.67
CA THR A 306 14.16 18.00 11.04
C THR A 306 15.01 18.02 12.31
N THR A 307 15.58 19.18 12.63
CA THR A 307 16.31 19.34 13.90
C THR A 307 15.37 19.07 15.10
N TRP A 308 14.13 19.45 15.00
CA TRP A 308 13.11 19.22 16.03
C TRP A 308 12.78 17.72 16.21
N ASN A 309 12.69 16.97 15.11
CA ASN A 309 12.51 15.52 15.14
C ASN A 309 13.56 14.80 15.99
N ARG A 310 14.78 15.32 16.04
CA ARG A 310 15.89 14.70 16.80
C ARG A 310 15.60 14.60 18.28
N ASN A 311 14.72 15.45 18.84
CA ASN A 311 14.31 15.40 20.24
C ASN A 311 13.46 14.15 20.58
N TYR A 312 12.89 13.50 19.55
CA TYR A 312 12.00 12.33 19.72
C TYR A 312 12.67 11.00 19.35
N GLY A 313 13.96 11.04 19.02
CA GLY A 313 14.77 9.87 18.71
C GLY A 313 14.71 9.42 17.24
N PRO A 314 15.68 8.58 16.82
CA PRO A 314 15.85 8.14 15.43
C PRO A 314 14.67 7.34 14.86
N ASP A 315 13.89 6.69 15.71
CA ASP A 315 12.73 5.89 15.32
C ASP A 315 11.58 6.75 14.74
N THR A 316 11.64 8.07 14.97
CA THR A 316 10.66 9.03 14.44
C THR A 316 11.03 9.55 13.06
N TYR A 317 12.24 9.26 12.58
CA TYR A 317 12.71 9.71 11.27
C TYR A 317 12.00 8.95 10.15
N PHE A 318 11.75 9.63 9.05
CA PHE A 318 11.32 8.96 7.83
C PHE A 318 12.49 8.18 7.23
N VAL A 319 12.26 6.91 6.94
CA VAL A 319 13.24 6.06 6.24
C VAL A 319 12.54 5.30 5.13
N LYS A 320 13.08 5.38 3.92
CA LYS A 320 12.58 4.65 2.75
C LYS A 320 13.72 4.00 2.00
N ALA A 321 13.53 2.74 1.61
CA ALA A 321 14.49 2.04 0.77
C ALA A 321 14.52 2.64 -0.63
N VAL A 322 15.72 2.82 -1.17
CA VAL A 322 16.01 3.32 -2.51
C VAL A 322 16.91 2.27 -3.20
N PRO A 323 16.32 1.36 -3.98
CA PRO A 323 17.11 0.44 -4.80
C PRO A 323 17.87 1.21 -5.89
N VAL A 324 19.18 0.96 -6.03
CA VAL A 324 20.01 1.50 -7.11
C VAL A 324 20.44 0.35 -8.00
N LEU A 325 20.10 0.44 -9.28
CA LEU A 325 20.30 -0.58 -10.30
C LEU A 325 21.43 -0.17 -11.25
N SER A 326 21.98 -1.14 -12.00
CA SER A 326 22.92 -0.86 -13.09
C SER A 326 22.19 -0.36 -14.35
N PRO A 327 22.78 0.58 -15.09
CA PRO A 327 22.30 0.94 -16.42
C PRO A 327 22.25 -0.24 -17.40
N GLU A 328 23.10 -1.23 -17.25
CA GLU A 328 23.10 -2.45 -18.07
C GLU A 328 21.86 -3.33 -17.85
N VAL A 329 21.26 -3.28 -16.66
CA VAL A 329 19.99 -3.94 -16.33
C VAL A 329 18.79 -3.18 -16.90
N ARG A 330 18.98 -1.94 -17.35
CA ARG A 330 17.95 -1.07 -17.90
C ARG A 330 17.20 -1.67 -19.09
N ILE A 331 17.91 -2.39 -19.97
CA ILE A 331 17.34 -2.93 -21.22
C ILE A 331 16.45 -4.15 -20.94
N GLU A 332 16.79 -4.96 -19.95
CA GLU A 332 16.01 -6.14 -19.58
C GLU A 332 14.86 -5.81 -18.62
N ASP A 333 15.05 -4.87 -17.71
CA ASP A 333 14.02 -4.48 -16.75
C ASP A 333 12.94 -3.57 -17.33
N ASP A 334 13.23 -2.73 -18.34
CA ASP A 334 12.20 -1.94 -19.03
C ASP A 334 11.17 -2.86 -19.73
N LYS A 335 11.61 -4.00 -20.27
CA LYS A 335 10.67 -5.00 -20.81
C LYS A 335 9.86 -5.71 -19.72
N THR A 336 10.47 -5.95 -18.55
CA THR A 336 9.80 -6.60 -17.43
C THR A 336 8.94 -5.63 -16.63
N VAL A 337 9.25 -4.35 -16.60
CA VAL A 337 8.42 -3.32 -15.95
C VAL A 337 7.18 -3.02 -16.78
N GLU A 338 7.28 -2.95 -18.11
CA GLU A 338 6.10 -2.85 -18.97
C GLU A 338 5.21 -4.09 -18.88
N GLU A 339 5.78 -5.29 -18.84
CA GLU A 339 5.02 -6.53 -18.62
C GLU A 339 4.42 -6.62 -17.21
N ARG A 340 5.03 -5.99 -16.18
CA ARG A 340 4.54 -6.00 -14.79
C ARG A 340 3.46 -4.98 -14.51
N CYS A 341 3.48 -3.82 -15.16
CA CYS A 341 2.36 -2.88 -15.10
C CYS A 341 1.10 -3.43 -15.78
N SER A 342 1.23 -4.53 -16.51
CA SER A 342 0.20 -4.98 -17.44
C SER A 342 -0.75 -6.06 -16.92
N LEU A 343 -0.59 -6.64 -15.71
CA LEU A 343 -1.48 -7.72 -15.29
C LEU A 343 -2.13 -7.44 -13.92
N VAL A 344 -3.31 -6.84 -13.94
CA VAL A 344 -4.25 -6.95 -12.82
C VAL A 344 -5.06 -8.24 -13.03
N VAL A 345 -4.65 -9.32 -12.38
CA VAL A 345 -5.45 -10.55 -12.29
C VAL A 345 -6.11 -10.55 -10.93
N VAL A 346 -7.41 -10.48 -10.88
CA VAL A 346 -8.16 -10.59 -9.63
C VAL A 346 -8.93 -11.91 -9.68
N ARG A 347 -8.61 -12.85 -8.80
CA ARG A 347 -9.33 -14.10 -8.64
C ARG A 347 -10.28 -13.98 -7.46
N PHE A 348 -11.56 -14.13 -7.71
CA PHE A 348 -12.59 -14.00 -6.69
C PHE A 348 -13.42 -15.28 -6.59
N ARG A 349 -13.93 -15.56 -5.40
CA ARG A 349 -14.86 -16.67 -5.13
C ARG A 349 -16.26 -16.12 -4.92
N ARG A 350 -17.25 -16.79 -5.48
CA ARG A 350 -18.66 -16.49 -5.26
C ARG A 350 -19.19 -17.15 -4.00
#